data_a635c9dd393dc550582dc2e811bf4ebd
#
_entry.id   a635c9dd393dc550582dc2e811bf4ebd
#
_cell.length_a   1.000
_cell.length_b   1.000
_cell.length_c   1.000
_cell.angle_alpha   90.00
_cell.angle_beta   90.00
_cell.angle_gamma   90.00
#
_symmetry.space_group_name_H-M   'P 1'
#
loop_
_entity.id
_entity.type
_entity.pdbx_description
1 polymer ?
#
loop_
_entity_poly.entity_id
_entity_poly.type
_entity_poly.pdbx_seq_one_letter_code
_entity_poly.pdbx_strand_id
1 'polypeptide(L)'
;MNNQAVNCDSPVFNQSLMGVDEALEFLLDASVTTEKKESVSLDDSLGRILACDIHSTINVPGFDNSAMDGYAIALSDNQLLQNNLSFDIVDRIPAGSTGNELNEGCAARIFTGAPIPKGANTVIMQEECEVSGDGVQITIARAIKLNENIRPTGNDIV
;
A
#
# COMPACT_ATOMS: atom_id res chain seq x y z
N MET A 1 7.42 51.29 -12.88
CA MET A 1 6.29 50.47 -12.39
C MET A 1 5.87 51.06 -11.06
N ASN A 2 4.73 51.76 -11.02
CA ASN A 2 4.26 52.44 -9.81
C ASN A 2 3.65 51.38 -8.87
N ASN A 3 4.35 51.05 -7.81
CA ASN A 3 3.85 50.27 -6.71
C ASN A 3 3.00 51.19 -5.81
N GLN A 4 1.74 51.41 -6.16
CA GLN A 4 0.79 52.03 -5.23
C GLN A 4 0.34 50.96 -4.27
N ALA A 5 0.73 51.07 -3.01
CA ALA A 5 0.16 50.27 -1.93
C ALA A 5 -1.36 50.51 -1.90
N VAL A 6 -2.14 49.46 -2.06
CA VAL A 6 -3.61 49.53 -1.98
C VAL A 6 -3.95 49.74 -0.51
N ASN A 7 -4.51 50.91 -0.18
CA ASN A 7 -4.96 51.21 1.17
C ASN A 7 -6.29 50.49 1.42
N CYS A 8 -6.40 49.80 2.54
CA CYS A 8 -7.62 49.05 2.94
C CYS A 8 -8.88 49.91 3.06
N ASP A 9 -8.75 51.23 3.14
CA ASP A 9 -9.87 52.20 3.19
C ASP A 9 -10.31 52.71 1.80
N SER A 10 -9.82 52.12 0.72
CA SER A 10 -10.23 52.57 -0.64
C SER A 10 -11.63 52.04 -0.96
N PRO A 11 -12.43 52.76 -1.78
CA PRO A 11 -13.79 52.39 -2.17
C PRO A 11 -13.91 51.00 -2.86
N VAL A 12 -12.78 50.47 -3.30
CA VAL A 12 -12.71 49.14 -3.94
C VAL A 12 -12.99 47.98 -2.92
N PHE A 13 -12.79 48.22 -1.63
CA PHE A 13 -13.08 47.24 -0.57
C PHE A 13 -14.53 47.20 -0.10
N ASN A 14 -15.42 48.02 -0.65
CA ASN A 14 -16.82 48.08 -0.28
C ASN A 14 -17.71 47.19 -1.20
N GLN A 15 -17.10 46.36 -2.05
CA GLN A 15 -17.80 45.34 -2.80
C GLN A 15 -17.99 44.12 -1.89
N SER A 16 -19.13 43.43 -2.02
CA SER A 16 -19.38 42.19 -1.31
C SER A 16 -18.21 41.23 -1.55
N LEU A 17 -17.72 40.56 -0.47
CA LEU A 17 -16.67 39.56 -0.58
C LEU A 17 -17.12 38.46 -1.55
N MET A 18 -16.25 38.14 -2.48
CA MET A 18 -16.44 37.01 -3.41
C MET A 18 -16.36 35.67 -2.64
N GLY A 19 -17.23 34.73 -2.98
CA GLY A 19 -17.16 33.38 -2.45
C GLY A 19 -15.87 32.67 -2.88
N VAL A 20 -15.42 31.70 -2.09
CA VAL A 20 -14.16 30.98 -2.39
C VAL A 20 -14.24 30.26 -3.74
N ASP A 21 -15.37 29.61 -4.02
CA ASP A 21 -15.56 28.87 -5.29
C ASP A 21 -15.57 29.84 -6.49
N GLU A 22 -16.26 30.99 -6.37
CA GLU A 22 -16.28 32.02 -7.39
C GLU A 22 -14.89 32.61 -7.64
N ALA A 23 -14.11 32.83 -6.57
CA ALA A 23 -12.74 33.31 -6.68
C ALA A 23 -11.82 32.28 -7.35
N LEU A 24 -12.02 30.99 -7.05
CA LEU A 24 -11.27 29.90 -7.67
C LEU A 24 -11.58 29.80 -9.17
N GLU A 25 -12.87 29.82 -9.55
CA GLU A 25 -13.27 29.83 -10.96
C GLU A 25 -12.65 31.01 -11.72
N PHE A 26 -12.72 32.20 -11.13
CA PHE A 26 -12.12 33.41 -11.72
C PHE A 26 -10.61 33.25 -11.94
N LEU A 27 -9.89 32.70 -10.97
CA LEU A 27 -8.46 32.45 -11.08
C LEU A 27 -8.11 31.39 -12.12
N LEU A 28 -8.92 30.32 -12.20
CA LEU A 28 -8.73 29.28 -13.20
C LEU A 28 -8.97 29.79 -14.62
N ASP A 29 -10.03 30.57 -14.82
CA ASP A 29 -10.34 31.18 -16.13
C ASP A 29 -9.31 32.23 -16.57
N ALA A 30 -8.71 32.93 -15.62
CA ALA A 30 -7.64 33.90 -15.90
C ALA A 30 -6.27 33.23 -16.08
N SER A 31 -6.13 31.96 -15.74
CA SER A 31 -4.86 31.23 -15.88
C SER A 31 -4.60 30.84 -17.33
N VAL A 32 -3.37 31.03 -17.77
CA VAL A 32 -2.93 30.63 -19.11
C VAL A 32 -1.92 29.49 -18.98
N THR A 33 -2.26 28.34 -19.55
CA THR A 33 -1.35 27.20 -19.59
C THR A 33 -0.22 27.45 -20.59
N THR A 34 1.01 27.06 -20.26
CA THR A 34 2.11 27.08 -21.20
C THR A 34 2.07 25.85 -22.11
N GLU A 35 2.22 26.06 -23.42
CA GLU A 35 2.36 24.97 -24.39
C GLU A 35 3.81 24.49 -24.55
N LYS A 36 4.77 25.22 -23.96
CA LYS A 36 6.19 24.91 -24.07
C LYS A 36 6.51 23.68 -23.20
N LYS A 37 7.05 22.65 -23.84
CA LYS A 37 7.51 21.42 -23.22
C LYS A 37 8.97 21.20 -23.54
N GLU A 38 9.72 20.65 -22.61
CA GLU A 38 11.12 20.28 -22.77
C GLU A 38 11.42 18.96 -22.07
N SER A 39 12.42 18.23 -22.53
CA SER A 39 12.96 17.07 -21.83
C SER A 39 14.16 17.50 -21.01
N VAL A 40 14.14 17.15 -19.73
CA VAL A 40 15.23 17.46 -18.80
C VAL A 40 15.68 16.18 -18.10
N SER A 41 16.88 16.17 -17.56
CA SER A 41 17.33 15.08 -16.69
C SER A 41 16.51 15.06 -15.40
N LEU A 42 16.49 13.92 -14.71
CA LEU A 42 15.80 13.81 -13.41
C LEU A 42 16.40 14.81 -12.40
N ASP A 43 17.72 14.99 -12.42
CA ASP A 43 18.43 15.91 -11.51
C ASP A 43 18.01 17.35 -11.72
N ASP A 44 17.66 17.73 -12.96
CA ASP A 44 17.22 19.07 -13.34
C ASP A 44 15.69 19.27 -13.24
N SER A 45 14.95 18.25 -12.83
CA SER A 45 13.48 18.27 -12.81
C SER A 45 12.88 18.96 -11.59
N LEU A 46 13.67 19.18 -10.55
CA LEU A 46 13.18 19.80 -9.31
C LEU A 46 12.59 21.20 -9.57
N GLY A 47 11.38 21.43 -9.09
CA GLY A 47 10.63 22.68 -9.26
C GLY A 47 9.97 22.86 -10.64
N ARG A 48 9.99 21.83 -11.49
CA ARG A 48 9.30 21.82 -12.79
C ARG A 48 7.93 21.15 -12.68
N ILE A 49 7.08 21.44 -13.65
CA ILE A 49 5.73 20.88 -13.75
C ILE A 49 5.75 19.81 -14.85
N LEU A 50 5.22 18.64 -14.54
CA LEU A 50 5.07 17.57 -15.53
C LEU A 50 4.18 18.01 -16.70
N ALA A 51 4.65 17.79 -17.92
CA ALA A 51 3.93 18.11 -19.14
C ALA A 51 2.89 17.05 -19.55
N CYS A 52 2.98 15.86 -18.96
CA CYS A 52 2.04 14.75 -19.15
C CYS A 52 2.08 13.85 -17.93
N ASP A 53 1.05 13.02 -17.78
CA ASP A 53 0.99 12.01 -16.75
C ASP A 53 2.11 10.99 -16.92
N ILE A 54 2.68 10.55 -15.80
CA ILE A 54 3.68 9.48 -15.77
C ILE A 54 3.03 8.27 -15.12
N HIS A 55 3.01 7.15 -15.86
CA HIS A 55 2.50 5.88 -15.35
C HIS A 55 3.67 4.96 -15.03
N SER A 56 3.55 4.22 -13.93
CA SER A 56 4.52 3.16 -13.61
C SER A 56 4.43 2.05 -14.65
N THR A 57 5.58 1.47 -14.98
CA THR A 57 5.66 0.27 -15.84
C THR A 57 5.84 -1.00 -15.02
N ILE A 58 5.90 -0.89 -13.70
CA ILE A 58 6.10 -2.00 -12.77
C ILE A 58 5.14 -1.85 -11.59
N ASN A 59 4.75 -2.98 -11.04
CA ASN A 59 4.00 -3.05 -9.79
C ASN A 59 4.94 -2.90 -8.59
N VAL A 60 4.48 -2.22 -7.52
CA VAL A 60 5.19 -2.14 -6.24
C VAL A 60 4.20 -2.48 -5.11
N PRO A 61 4.47 -3.52 -4.32
CA PRO A 61 5.48 -4.55 -4.51
C PRO A 61 5.26 -5.37 -5.78
N GLY A 62 6.33 -6.02 -6.30
CA GLY A 62 6.28 -6.84 -7.51
C GLY A 62 5.68 -8.25 -7.32
N PHE A 63 5.35 -8.61 -6.08
CA PHE A 63 4.77 -9.90 -5.70
C PHE A 63 4.01 -9.76 -4.38
N ASP A 64 3.08 -10.68 -4.14
CA ASP A 64 2.37 -10.78 -2.88
C ASP A 64 3.35 -11.11 -1.76
N ASN A 65 3.32 -10.34 -0.67
CA ASN A 65 4.25 -10.53 0.44
C ASN A 65 3.55 -10.42 1.79
N SER A 66 4.23 -10.92 2.82
CA SER A 66 3.72 -10.85 4.19
C SER A 66 3.78 -9.42 4.72
N ALA A 67 2.68 -8.94 5.25
CA ALA A 67 2.62 -7.67 5.98
C ALA A 67 3.15 -7.77 7.41
N MET A 68 3.29 -9.00 7.95
CA MET A 68 3.61 -9.26 9.35
C MET A 68 4.64 -10.38 9.50
N ASP A 69 5.29 -10.42 10.65
CA ASP A 69 6.04 -11.59 11.10
C ASP A 69 5.04 -12.61 11.66
N GLY A 70 5.04 -13.82 11.09
CA GLY A 70 4.01 -14.78 11.44
C GLY A 70 4.17 -16.12 10.76
N TYR A 71 3.04 -16.71 10.40
CA TYR A 71 2.96 -17.99 9.72
C TYR A 71 2.04 -17.87 8.50
N ALA A 72 2.60 -18.13 7.32
CA ALA A 72 1.82 -18.34 6.11
C ALA A 72 1.18 -19.73 6.18
N ILE A 73 -0.13 -19.82 5.93
CA ILE A 73 -0.90 -21.06 5.99
C ILE A 73 -1.68 -21.30 4.70
N ALA A 74 -1.85 -22.57 4.37
CA ALA A 74 -2.75 -23.04 3.31
C ALA A 74 -4.09 -23.41 3.96
N LEU A 75 -5.04 -22.48 3.94
CA LEU A 75 -6.37 -22.61 4.53
C LEU A 75 -7.36 -23.10 3.48
N SER A 76 -8.11 -24.15 3.77
CA SER A 76 -9.20 -24.63 2.92
C SER A 76 -10.52 -23.93 3.24
N ASP A 77 -11.45 -23.94 2.29
CA ASP A 77 -12.78 -23.36 2.45
C ASP A 77 -13.54 -23.94 3.66
N ASN A 78 -13.34 -25.20 3.97
CA ASN A 78 -13.98 -25.87 5.09
C ASN A 78 -13.44 -25.42 6.47
N GLN A 79 -12.26 -24.81 6.51
CA GLN A 79 -11.62 -24.31 7.73
C GLN A 79 -11.98 -22.85 8.01
N LEU A 80 -12.51 -22.13 7.02
CA LEU A 80 -13.02 -20.78 7.21
C LEU A 80 -14.10 -20.78 8.30
N LEU A 81 -14.01 -19.85 9.23
CA LEU A 81 -14.91 -19.70 10.38
C LEU A 81 -14.77 -20.76 11.48
N GLN A 82 -13.83 -21.70 11.37
CA GLN A 82 -13.49 -22.60 12.46
C GLN A 82 -12.50 -21.93 13.42
N ASN A 83 -12.58 -22.33 14.69
CA ASN A 83 -11.62 -21.95 15.73
C ASN A 83 -10.74 -23.15 16.08
N ASN A 84 -9.61 -22.88 16.74
CA ASN A 84 -8.68 -23.90 17.21
C ASN A 84 -8.13 -24.78 16.08
N LEU A 85 -7.71 -24.14 14.98
CA LEU A 85 -7.05 -24.83 13.87
C LEU A 85 -5.56 -25.03 14.17
N SER A 86 -5.04 -26.19 13.81
CA SER A 86 -3.62 -26.52 13.94
C SER A 86 -3.00 -26.79 12.58
N PHE A 87 -1.74 -26.35 12.41
CA PHE A 87 -0.98 -26.50 11.16
C PHE A 87 0.44 -26.98 11.47
N ASP A 88 0.96 -27.88 10.64
CA ASP A 88 2.34 -28.36 10.73
C ASP A 88 3.31 -27.33 10.15
N ILE A 89 4.34 -26.97 10.90
CA ILE A 89 5.39 -26.05 10.43
C ILE A 89 6.37 -26.82 9.56
N VAL A 90 6.35 -26.58 8.25
CA VAL A 90 7.15 -27.31 7.27
C VAL A 90 8.25 -26.49 6.61
N ASP A 91 8.21 -25.15 6.76
CA ASP A 91 9.19 -24.26 6.13
C ASP A 91 9.43 -22.97 6.94
N ARG A 92 10.50 -22.24 6.57
CA ARG A 92 10.85 -20.94 7.14
C ARG A 92 11.35 -20.00 6.03
N ILE A 93 10.63 -18.90 5.81
CA ILE A 93 10.78 -18.00 4.66
C ILE A 93 11.18 -16.60 5.14
N PRO A 94 12.50 -16.29 5.25
CA PRO A 94 12.95 -14.92 5.53
C PRO A 94 12.75 -14.01 4.32
N ALA A 95 12.74 -12.69 4.56
CA ALA A 95 12.71 -11.71 3.49
C ALA A 95 13.87 -11.94 2.48
N GLY A 96 13.57 -11.84 1.18
CA GLY A 96 14.53 -12.11 0.12
C GLY A 96 14.69 -13.59 -0.25
N SER A 97 13.95 -14.50 0.39
CA SER A 97 13.92 -15.93 0.05
C SER A 97 12.54 -16.34 -0.43
N THR A 98 12.49 -17.34 -1.31
CA THR A 98 11.23 -17.95 -1.77
C THR A 98 11.01 -19.25 -1.01
N GLY A 99 9.80 -19.45 -0.47
CA GLY A 99 9.42 -20.70 0.20
C GLY A 99 9.01 -21.80 -0.78
N ASN A 100 8.93 -23.02 -0.24
CA ASN A 100 8.35 -24.15 -0.95
C ASN A 100 6.83 -24.00 -1.05
N GLU A 101 6.21 -24.75 -1.98
CA GLU A 101 4.75 -24.83 -2.07
C GLU A 101 4.17 -25.46 -0.79
N LEU A 102 3.17 -24.79 -0.21
CA LEU A 102 2.45 -25.26 0.97
C LEU A 102 1.22 -26.05 0.59
N ASN A 103 1.08 -27.22 1.21
CA ASN A 103 -0.13 -28.03 1.13
C ASN A 103 -1.12 -27.61 2.23
N GLU A 104 -2.38 -27.96 2.05
CA GLU A 104 -3.42 -27.81 3.07
C GLU A 104 -3.01 -28.45 4.41
N GLY A 105 -3.28 -27.74 5.50
CA GLY A 105 -2.86 -28.19 6.86
C GLY A 105 -1.42 -27.87 7.22
N CYS A 106 -0.65 -27.25 6.31
CA CYS A 106 0.73 -26.85 6.57
C CYS A 106 0.86 -25.34 6.79
N ALA A 107 1.92 -24.97 7.50
CA ALA A 107 2.34 -23.61 7.75
C ALA A 107 3.83 -23.41 7.43
N ALA A 108 4.20 -22.20 7.01
CA ALA A 108 5.59 -21.76 6.94
C ALA A 108 5.80 -20.57 7.85
N ARG A 109 6.83 -20.60 8.67
CA ARG A 109 7.29 -19.41 9.40
C ARG A 109 7.70 -18.36 8.37
N ILE A 110 7.03 -17.20 8.34
CA ILE A 110 7.28 -16.12 7.38
C ILE A 110 7.60 -14.81 8.09
N PHE A 111 8.36 -13.94 7.42
CA PHE A 111 8.75 -12.65 7.94
C PHE A 111 8.24 -11.53 7.03
N THR A 112 8.01 -10.35 7.59
CA THR A 112 7.53 -9.16 6.89
C THR A 112 8.35 -8.91 5.62
N GLY A 113 7.66 -8.71 4.50
CA GLY A 113 8.26 -8.50 3.18
C GLY A 113 8.69 -9.78 2.45
N ALA A 114 8.63 -10.95 3.08
CA ALA A 114 8.88 -12.21 2.40
C ALA A 114 7.75 -12.57 1.44
N PRO A 115 8.04 -13.12 0.25
CA PRO A 115 7.01 -13.53 -0.70
C PRO A 115 6.12 -14.63 -0.11
N ILE A 116 4.82 -14.53 -0.39
CA ILE A 116 3.85 -15.56 0.00
C ILE A 116 4.15 -16.84 -0.80
N PRO A 117 4.37 -17.98 -0.14
CA PRO A 117 4.62 -19.22 -0.85
C PRO A 117 3.37 -19.69 -1.58
N LYS A 118 3.56 -20.37 -2.72
CA LYS A 118 2.46 -20.97 -3.47
C LYS A 118 1.65 -21.92 -2.58
N GLY A 119 0.33 -21.87 -2.69
CA GLY A 119 -0.60 -22.65 -1.85
C GLY A 119 -1.01 -21.91 -0.58
N ALA A 120 -0.21 -21.01 -0.02
CA ALA A 120 -0.64 -20.18 1.10
C ALA A 120 -1.60 -19.06 0.62
N ASN A 121 -2.60 -18.79 1.46
CA ASN A 121 -3.63 -17.79 1.18
C ASN A 121 -3.94 -16.88 2.38
N THR A 122 -3.19 -17.02 3.46
CA THR A 122 -3.37 -16.23 4.69
C THR A 122 -2.07 -16.22 5.49
N VAL A 123 -1.80 -15.10 6.18
CA VAL A 123 -0.70 -14.99 7.16
C VAL A 123 -1.30 -14.65 8.52
N ILE A 124 -0.92 -15.41 9.54
CA ILE A 124 -1.30 -15.16 10.93
C ILE A 124 -0.11 -14.60 11.68
N MET A 125 -0.33 -13.53 12.44
CA MET A 125 0.72 -12.93 13.27
C MET A 125 1.25 -13.94 14.29
N GLN A 126 2.54 -13.91 14.54
CA GLN A 126 3.15 -14.85 15.51
C GLN A 126 2.56 -14.74 16.91
N GLU A 127 2.10 -13.53 17.30
CA GLU A 127 1.49 -13.25 18.60
C GLU A 127 0.12 -13.90 18.77
N GLU A 128 -0.50 -14.32 17.67
CA GLU A 128 -1.81 -14.99 17.65
C GLU A 128 -1.71 -16.50 17.48
N CYS A 129 -0.47 -17.03 17.47
CA CYS A 129 -0.19 -18.46 17.31
C CYS A 129 0.41 -19.03 18.59
N GLU A 130 -0.12 -20.15 19.04
CA GLU A 130 0.50 -20.99 20.06
C GLU A 130 1.37 -22.04 19.38
N VAL A 131 2.67 -21.99 19.62
CA VAL A 131 3.63 -22.97 19.07
C VAL A 131 3.73 -24.15 20.03
N SER A 132 3.66 -25.37 19.50
CA SER A 132 3.85 -26.61 20.29
C SER A 132 5.25 -26.64 20.95
N GLY A 133 5.36 -27.37 22.06
CA GLY A 133 6.61 -27.41 22.83
C GLY A 133 7.82 -27.98 22.07
N ASP A 134 7.58 -28.75 21.01
CA ASP A 134 8.58 -29.30 20.09
C ASP A 134 8.84 -28.37 18.88
N GLY A 135 8.06 -27.30 18.72
CA GLY A 135 8.24 -26.32 17.66
C GLY A 135 7.76 -26.76 16.28
N VAL A 136 7.04 -27.85 16.16
CA VAL A 136 6.63 -28.44 14.86
C VAL A 136 5.21 -28.08 14.42
N GLN A 137 4.39 -27.54 15.33
CA GLN A 137 3.01 -27.15 15.05
C GLN A 137 2.68 -25.78 15.61
N ILE A 138 1.73 -25.11 14.96
CA ILE A 138 1.05 -23.94 15.51
C ILE A 138 -0.44 -24.25 15.70
N THR A 139 -1.03 -23.62 16.71
CA THR A 139 -2.48 -23.59 16.94
C THR A 139 -2.98 -22.16 16.95
N ILE A 140 -4.10 -21.92 16.28
CA ILE A 140 -4.73 -20.59 16.15
C ILE A 140 -6.12 -20.69 16.76
N ALA A 141 -6.34 -20.01 17.88
CA ALA A 141 -7.55 -20.15 18.69
C ALA A 141 -8.77 -19.41 18.11
N ARG A 142 -8.55 -18.40 17.26
CA ARG A 142 -9.60 -17.57 16.67
C ARG A 142 -10.01 -18.00 15.27
N ALA A 143 -11.14 -17.49 14.79
CA ALA A 143 -11.51 -17.60 13.39
C ALA A 143 -10.52 -16.81 12.50
N ILE A 144 -10.22 -17.36 11.34
CA ILE A 144 -9.26 -16.87 10.37
C ILE A 144 -10.00 -16.31 9.17
N LYS A 145 -9.48 -15.21 8.61
CA LYS A 145 -9.99 -14.60 7.38
C LYS A 145 -9.04 -14.88 6.22
N LEU A 146 -9.62 -15.15 5.06
CA LEU A 146 -8.84 -15.31 3.83
C LEU A 146 -8.10 -14.00 3.49
N ASN A 147 -6.89 -14.13 2.96
CA ASN A 147 -6.01 -13.02 2.58
C ASN A 147 -5.59 -12.09 3.73
N GLU A 148 -5.77 -12.52 4.98
CA GLU A 148 -5.36 -11.73 6.14
C GLU A 148 -3.84 -11.56 6.13
N ASN A 149 -3.36 -10.32 6.41
CA ASN A 149 -1.95 -9.93 6.46
C ASN A 149 -1.12 -10.23 5.19
N ILE A 150 -1.78 -10.36 4.04
CA ILE A 150 -1.11 -10.40 2.74
C ILE A 150 -1.18 -9.02 2.10
N ARG A 151 -0.01 -8.49 1.73
CA ARG A 151 0.12 -7.28 0.93
C ARG A 151 0.21 -7.67 -0.53
N PRO A 152 -0.80 -7.36 -1.35
CA PRO A 152 -0.85 -7.82 -2.73
C PRO A 152 0.16 -7.09 -3.62
N THR A 153 0.51 -7.74 -4.71
CA THR A 153 1.24 -7.14 -5.83
C THR A 153 0.57 -5.84 -6.27
N GLY A 154 1.36 -4.79 -6.44
CA GLY A 154 0.85 -3.49 -6.88
C GLY A 154 0.05 -2.72 -5.81
N ASN A 155 0.13 -3.11 -4.54
CA ASN A 155 -0.59 -2.44 -3.46
C ASN A 155 -0.27 -0.93 -3.35
N ASP A 156 0.93 -0.52 -3.72
CA ASP A 156 1.39 0.87 -3.64
C ASP A 156 1.40 1.56 -5.00
N ILE A 157 1.81 0.82 -6.05
CA ILE A 157 1.92 1.33 -7.43
C ILE A 157 1.53 0.20 -8.39
N VAL A 158 0.64 0.50 -9.33
CA VAL A 158 0.18 -0.38 -10.42
C VAL A 158 0.44 0.26 -11.78
#